data_634d36788a1c4e3a9afde128acc05683
#
_entry.id   634d36788a1c4e3a9afde128acc05683
#
_cell.length_a   1.000
_cell.length_b   1.000
_cell.length_c   1.000
_cell.angle_alpha   90.00
_cell.angle_beta   90.00
_cell.angle_gamma   90.00
#
_symmetry.space_group_name_H-M   'P 1'
#
loop_
_entity.id
_entity.type
_entity.pdbx_description
1 polymer ?
#
loop_
_entity_poly.entity_id
_entity_poly.type
_entity_poly.pdbx_seq_one_letter_code
_entity_poly.pdbx_strand_id
1 'polypeptide(L)'
;MILPVVKYGTPVLRQKGAQVERITPEIKKFIADMFETMKENHGVGLAAQQVGRALQLTVIDVSGAEDRPSWVEVDGERVEVETIMPLVLINPEVKAVGEPVKGSEGCLSFPEIFGEITRPESVDVKALDAKFKPIAFRCGGLLARAVQHEADHLNGVLFIDRMEKQTKVELQAELDELQAKTKAELKKK
;
A
#
# COMPACT_ATOMS: atom_id res chain seq x y z
N MET A 1 -15.34 11.36 1.02
CA MET A 1 -15.84 10.79 2.31
C MET A 1 -14.76 9.93 2.91
N ILE A 2 -14.44 10.12 4.19
CA ILE A 2 -13.46 9.30 4.90
C ILE A 2 -14.04 7.91 5.14
N LEU A 3 -13.33 6.87 4.70
CA LEU A 3 -13.73 5.48 4.86
C LEU A 3 -13.11 4.88 6.14
N PRO A 4 -13.80 3.94 6.81
CA PRO A 4 -13.19 3.23 7.94
C PRO A 4 -12.00 2.37 7.47
N VAL A 5 -10.84 2.55 8.10
CA VAL A 5 -9.68 1.69 7.86
C VAL A 5 -9.79 0.44 8.73
N VAL A 6 -9.88 -0.71 8.09
CA VAL A 6 -9.97 -2.00 8.80
C VAL A 6 -8.62 -2.41 9.38
N LYS A 7 -8.64 -3.08 10.51
CA LYS A 7 -7.45 -3.45 11.29
C LYS A 7 -7.10 -4.92 11.12
N TYR A 8 -5.85 -5.25 11.43
CA TYR A 8 -5.34 -6.61 11.43
C TYR A 8 -6.26 -7.56 12.21
N GLY A 9 -6.61 -8.66 11.57
CA GLY A 9 -7.66 -9.59 12.02
C GLY A 9 -8.95 -9.53 11.20
N THR A 10 -9.13 -8.47 10.39
CA THR A 10 -10.25 -8.37 9.45
C THR A 10 -9.97 -9.23 8.21
N PRO A 11 -10.87 -10.18 7.85
CA PRO A 11 -10.60 -11.16 6.80
C PRO A 11 -10.23 -10.59 5.43
N VAL A 12 -10.80 -9.45 5.04
CA VAL A 12 -10.54 -8.81 3.73
C VAL A 12 -9.06 -8.48 3.52
N LEU A 13 -8.28 -8.24 4.58
CA LEU A 13 -6.84 -7.98 4.49
C LEU A 13 -6.04 -9.19 3.96
N ARG A 14 -6.59 -10.38 4.05
CA ARG A 14 -5.98 -11.61 3.52
C ARG A 14 -6.56 -12.06 2.18
N GLN A 15 -7.44 -11.27 1.59
CA GLN A 15 -8.03 -11.59 0.30
C GLN A 15 -7.22 -10.97 -0.84
N LYS A 16 -6.96 -11.79 -1.86
CA LYS A 16 -6.47 -11.28 -3.13
C LYS A 16 -7.56 -10.45 -3.79
N GLY A 17 -7.22 -9.25 -4.24
CA GLY A 17 -8.14 -8.37 -4.93
C GLY A 17 -8.55 -8.88 -6.31
N ALA A 18 -9.81 -8.66 -6.66
CA ALA A 18 -10.31 -8.88 -8.01
C ALA A 18 -9.78 -7.81 -8.97
N GLN A 19 -9.56 -8.17 -10.22
CA GLN A 19 -9.21 -7.23 -11.27
C GLN A 19 -10.31 -6.17 -11.43
N VAL A 20 -9.92 -4.92 -11.60
CA VAL A 20 -10.84 -3.85 -12.00
C VAL A 20 -10.97 -3.89 -13.53
N GLU A 21 -12.17 -4.10 -14.03
CA GLU A 21 -12.40 -4.28 -15.46
C GLU A 21 -12.71 -2.98 -16.21
N ARG A 22 -13.22 -1.97 -15.46
CA ARG A 22 -13.57 -0.66 -16.03
C ARG A 22 -13.69 0.38 -14.92
N ILE A 23 -13.57 1.64 -15.30
CA ILE A 23 -13.79 2.78 -14.41
C ILE A 23 -15.27 3.20 -14.45
N THR A 24 -15.99 2.80 -13.42
CA THR A 24 -17.38 3.23 -13.20
C THR A 24 -17.41 4.52 -12.35
N PRO A 25 -18.54 5.26 -12.32
CA PRO A 25 -18.71 6.39 -11.39
C PRO A 25 -18.48 5.99 -9.93
N GLU A 26 -18.87 4.77 -9.54
CA GLU A 26 -18.63 4.21 -8.20
C GLU A 26 -17.11 4.04 -7.93
N ILE A 27 -16.35 3.49 -8.87
CA ILE A 27 -14.90 3.34 -8.74
C ILE A 27 -14.20 4.69 -8.67
N LYS A 28 -14.61 5.67 -9.49
CA LYS A 28 -14.08 7.04 -9.40
C LYS A 28 -14.29 7.66 -8.04
N LYS A 29 -15.48 7.54 -7.51
CA LYS A 29 -15.81 8.03 -6.16
C LYS A 29 -14.99 7.31 -5.10
N PHE A 30 -14.85 5.99 -5.22
CA PHE A 30 -14.09 5.17 -4.29
C PHE A 30 -12.60 5.58 -4.27
N ILE A 31 -11.99 5.85 -5.42
CA ILE A 31 -10.61 6.37 -5.51
C ILE A 31 -10.48 7.71 -4.78
N ALA A 32 -11.41 8.63 -4.99
CA ALA A 32 -11.41 9.92 -4.29
C ALA A 32 -11.55 9.76 -2.77
N ASP A 33 -12.44 8.90 -2.32
CA ASP A 33 -12.64 8.58 -0.90
C ASP A 33 -11.39 7.92 -0.29
N MET A 34 -10.68 7.07 -1.04
CA MET A 34 -9.41 6.46 -0.63
C MET A 34 -8.32 7.52 -0.41
N PHE A 35 -8.17 8.49 -1.32
CA PHE A 35 -7.21 9.58 -1.15
C PHE A 35 -7.52 10.43 0.08
N GLU A 36 -8.79 10.80 0.27
CA GLU A 36 -9.23 11.55 1.44
C GLU A 36 -8.91 10.78 2.74
N THR A 37 -9.22 9.48 2.76
CA THR A 37 -8.97 8.59 3.89
C THR A 37 -7.47 8.48 4.19
N MET A 38 -6.64 8.30 3.15
CA MET A 38 -5.19 8.23 3.27
C MET A 38 -4.61 9.50 3.90
N LYS A 39 -5.01 10.67 3.40
CA LYS A 39 -4.55 11.97 3.90
C LYS A 39 -4.94 12.21 5.36
N GLU A 40 -6.20 11.92 5.70
CA GLU A 40 -6.71 12.08 7.07
C GLU A 40 -5.93 11.22 8.08
N ASN A 41 -5.48 10.04 7.64
CA ASN A 41 -4.69 9.12 8.48
C ASN A 41 -3.16 9.32 8.33
N HIS A 42 -2.72 10.38 7.65
CA HIS A 42 -1.29 10.68 7.43
C HIS A 42 -0.50 9.55 6.77
N GLY A 43 -1.17 8.75 5.94
CA GLY A 43 -0.54 7.66 5.18
C GLY A 43 0.06 8.13 3.85
N VAL A 44 1.03 7.38 3.34
CA VAL A 44 1.61 7.58 2.01
C VAL A 44 1.03 6.62 0.97
N GLY A 45 0.34 5.59 1.41
CA GLY A 45 -0.35 4.60 0.57
C GLY A 45 -1.58 4.03 1.26
N LEU A 46 -2.52 3.55 0.45
CA LEU A 46 -3.72 2.87 0.92
C LEU A 46 -4.25 1.92 -0.15
N ALA A 47 -4.39 0.65 0.21
CA ALA A 47 -4.97 -0.38 -0.64
C ALA A 47 -6.48 -0.53 -0.43
N ALA A 48 -7.19 -0.97 -1.45
CA ALA A 48 -8.64 -1.17 -1.39
C ALA A 48 -9.07 -2.12 -0.26
N GLN A 49 -8.28 -3.18 0.02
CA GLN A 49 -8.53 -4.11 1.11
C GLN A 49 -8.58 -3.42 2.48
N GLN A 50 -7.73 -2.39 2.69
CA GLN A 50 -7.68 -1.65 3.94
C GLN A 50 -8.95 -0.82 4.23
N VAL A 51 -9.76 -0.61 3.22
CA VAL A 51 -11.09 0.04 3.35
C VAL A 51 -12.23 -0.89 2.96
N GLY A 52 -12.00 -2.19 3.08
CA GLY A 52 -13.04 -3.21 3.05
C GLY A 52 -13.38 -3.77 1.66
N ARG A 53 -12.64 -3.44 0.61
CA ARG A 53 -12.90 -3.94 -0.75
C ARG A 53 -11.70 -4.70 -1.31
N ALA A 54 -11.88 -5.95 -1.65
CA ALA A 54 -10.83 -6.78 -2.27
C ALA A 54 -10.75 -6.51 -3.78
N LEU A 55 -10.06 -5.43 -4.15
CA LEU A 55 -9.82 -5.01 -5.53
C LEU A 55 -8.33 -4.80 -5.79
N GLN A 56 -7.89 -5.00 -7.02
CA GLN A 56 -6.54 -4.66 -7.49
C GLN A 56 -6.43 -3.14 -7.73
N LEU A 57 -6.55 -2.38 -6.65
CA LEU A 57 -6.57 -0.91 -6.65
C LEU A 57 -5.88 -0.36 -5.42
N THR A 58 -4.93 0.54 -5.62
CA THR A 58 -4.27 1.28 -4.55
C THR A 58 -4.01 2.73 -4.94
N VAL A 59 -3.90 3.60 -3.93
CA VAL A 59 -3.52 5.01 -4.07
C VAL A 59 -2.24 5.27 -3.29
N ILE A 60 -1.36 6.12 -3.82
CA ILE A 60 -0.06 6.46 -3.23
C ILE A 60 0.22 7.95 -3.43
N ASP A 61 0.72 8.60 -2.40
CA ASP A 61 1.23 9.97 -2.49
C ASP A 61 2.41 10.15 -1.52
N VAL A 62 3.62 10.25 -2.06
CA VAL A 62 4.85 10.45 -1.29
C VAL A 62 5.36 11.90 -1.32
N SER A 63 4.61 12.82 -1.92
CA SER A 63 5.04 14.22 -2.11
C SER A 63 5.29 14.98 -0.80
N GLY A 64 4.69 14.55 0.32
CA GLY A 64 4.89 15.14 1.64
C GLY A 64 6.03 14.52 2.47
N ALA A 65 6.75 13.52 1.95
CA ALA A 65 7.78 12.78 2.68
C ALA A 65 9.20 13.27 2.33
N GLU A 66 9.53 14.52 2.68
CA GLU A 66 10.81 15.17 2.34
C GLU A 66 12.04 14.51 2.99
N ASP A 67 11.88 13.91 4.17
CA ASP A 67 12.94 13.21 4.91
C ASP A 67 13.23 11.79 4.40
N ARG A 68 12.40 11.27 3.51
CA ARG A 68 12.55 9.94 2.88
C ARG A 68 12.48 10.06 1.36
N PRO A 69 13.63 10.23 0.70
CA PRO A 69 13.64 10.53 -0.73
C PRO A 69 13.15 9.38 -1.60
N SER A 70 12.58 9.74 -2.72
CA SER A 70 12.16 8.84 -3.79
C SER A 70 12.73 9.30 -5.12
N TRP A 71 12.79 8.41 -6.09
CA TRP A 71 13.13 8.76 -7.46
C TRP A 71 12.26 7.97 -8.45
N VAL A 72 12.06 8.52 -9.63
CA VAL A 72 11.24 7.94 -10.71
C VAL A 72 11.93 8.08 -12.05
N GLU A 73 11.83 7.05 -12.86
CA GLU A 73 12.22 7.04 -14.26
C GLU A 73 11.01 6.65 -15.13
N VAL A 74 10.75 7.47 -16.14
CA VAL A 74 9.73 7.20 -17.17
C VAL A 74 10.44 7.14 -18.51
N ASP A 75 10.25 6.06 -19.27
CA ASP A 75 10.92 5.82 -20.55
C ASP A 75 12.47 5.93 -20.47
N GLY A 76 13.03 5.51 -19.33
CA GLY A 76 14.48 5.53 -19.08
C GLY A 76 15.03 6.88 -18.64
N GLU A 77 14.19 7.91 -18.52
CA GLU A 77 14.60 9.25 -18.11
C GLU A 77 14.14 9.57 -16.69
N ARG A 78 15.01 10.15 -15.89
CA ARG A 78 14.72 10.61 -14.54
C ARG A 78 13.77 11.80 -14.61
N VAL A 79 12.63 11.70 -13.89
CA VAL A 79 11.64 12.79 -13.78
C VAL A 79 11.39 13.14 -12.32
N GLU A 80 10.84 14.34 -12.08
CA GLU A 80 10.44 14.74 -10.72
C GLU A 80 9.29 13.84 -10.23
N VAL A 81 9.37 13.38 -8.97
CA VAL A 81 8.38 12.47 -8.37
C VAL A 81 6.98 13.07 -8.39
N GLU A 82 6.89 14.37 -8.16
CA GLU A 82 5.64 15.13 -8.15
C GLU A 82 4.88 15.07 -9.48
N THR A 83 5.57 14.82 -10.60
CA THR A 83 4.92 14.73 -11.92
C THR A 83 3.98 13.55 -12.06
N ILE A 84 4.16 12.49 -11.25
CA ILE A 84 3.27 11.32 -11.25
C ILE A 84 2.41 11.22 -9.98
N MET A 85 2.54 12.17 -9.05
CA MET A 85 1.72 12.22 -7.84
C MET A 85 0.47 13.11 -8.03
N PRO A 86 -0.63 12.82 -7.37
CA PRO A 86 -0.93 11.59 -6.63
C PRO A 86 -1.12 10.38 -7.56
N LEU A 87 -0.68 9.22 -7.13
CA LEU A 87 -0.60 8.02 -7.97
C LEU A 87 -1.78 7.07 -7.71
N VAL A 88 -2.45 6.65 -8.76
CA VAL A 88 -3.44 5.56 -8.73
C VAL A 88 -2.86 4.39 -9.49
N LEU A 89 -2.83 3.21 -8.88
CA LEU A 89 -2.40 1.97 -9.50
C LEU A 89 -3.57 0.99 -9.55
N ILE A 90 -4.02 0.67 -10.76
CA ILE A 90 -5.08 -0.29 -11.03
C ILE A 90 -4.47 -1.48 -11.74
N ASN A 91 -4.76 -2.69 -11.25
CA ASN A 91 -4.22 -3.95 -11.77
C ASN A 91 -2.70 -3.93 -11.91
N PRO A 92 -1.94 -3.51 -10.88
CA PRO A 92 -0.50 -3.33 -11.00
C PRO A 92 0.26 -4.64 -11.15
N GLU A 93 1.31 -4.60 -11.96
CA GLU A 93 2.37 -5.59 -12.02
C GLU A 93 3.66 -4.93 -11.49
N VAL A 94 4.26 -5.51 -10.48
CA VAL A 94 5.45 -4.98 -9.82
C VAL A 94 6.58 -6.00 -9.88
N LYS A 95 7.72 -5.58 -10.43
CA LYS A 95 8.91 -6.41 -10.56
C LYS A 95 10.08 -5.78 -9.81
N ALA A 96 10.68 -6.53 -8.89
CA ALA A 96 11.89 -6.13 -8.19
C ALA A 96 13.08 -5.95 -9.15
N VAL A 97 13.84 -4.88 -8.98
CA VAL A 97 14.99 -4.55 -9.85
C VAL A 97 16.25 -4.25 -9.05
N GLY A 98 16.16 -3.61 -7.87
CA GLY A 98 17.30 -3.18 -7.08
C GLY A 98 17.75 -4.20 -6.04
N GLU A 99 18.85 -3.87 -5.37
CA GLU A 99 19.39 -4.66 -4.25
C GLU A 99 18.49 -4.56 -3.02
N PRO A 100 18.53 -5.56 -2.12
CA PRO A 100 17.76 -5.52 -0.88
C PRO A 100 18.21 -4.39 0.05
N VAL A 101 17.28 -3.63 0.59
CA VAL A 101 17.49 -2.54 1.54
C VAL A 101 16.56 -2.68 2.74
N LYS A 102 17.10 -2.53 3.94
CA LYS A 102 16.30 -2.45 5.17
C LYS A 102 15.71 -1.06 5.34
N GLY A 103 14.48 -1.01 5.80
CA GLY A 103 13.83 0.25 6.14
C GLY A 103 12.63 0.03 7.06
N SER A 104 12.32 1.04 7.86
CA SER A 104 11.17 1.02 8.73
C SER A 104 9.88 1.14 7.93
N GLU A 105 8.90 0.29 8.25
CA GLU A 105 7.54 0.36 7.71
C GLU A 105 6.51 0.35 8.83
N GLY A 106 5.43 1.07 8.59
CA GLY A 106 4.20 1.00 9.35
C GLY A 106 3.03 0.78 8.40
N CYS A 107 1.85 0.56 8.94
CA CYS A 107 0.65 0.33 8.15
C CYS A 107 -0.57 0.86 8.89
N LEU A 108 -1.47 1.54 8.20
CA LEU A 108 -2.70 2.09 8.80
C LEU A 108 -3.61 0.99 9.41
N SER A 109 -3.49 -0.25 8.92
CA SER A 109 -4.19 -1.41 9.48
C SER A 109 -3.52 -2.00 10.73
N PHE A 110 -2.35 -1.46 11.13
CA PHE A 110 -1.55 -1.84 12.30
C PHE A 110 -1.18 -0.59 13.10
N PRO A 111 -2.11 0.05 13.82
CA PRO A 111 -1.83 1.28 14.53
C PRO A 111 -0.65 1.14 15.50
N GLU A 112 0.30 2.10 15.44
CA GLU A 112 1.46 2.19 16.34
C GLU A 112 2.41 0.98 16.30
N ILE A 113 2.29 0.10 15.31
CA ILE A 113 3.18 -1.05 15.10
C ILE A 113 4.08 -0.76 13.90
N PHE A 114 5.39 -0.73 14.15
CA PHE A 114 6.42 -0.49 13.15
C PHE A 114 7.45 -1.61 13.20
N GLY A 115 8.05 -1.91 12.07
CA GLY A 115 9.12 -2.89 12.00
C GLY A 115 10.04 -2.64 10.81
N GLU A 116 11.28 -3.13 10.91
CA GLU A 116 12.21 -3.13 9.81
C GLU A 116 11.84 -4.22 8.82
N ILE A 117 11.73 -3.84 7.56
CA ILE A 117 11.43 -4.72 6.44
C ILE A 117 12.55 -4.61 5.41
N THR A 118 13.04 -5.74 4.94
CA THR A 118 13.97 -5.81 3.81
C THR A 118 13.17 -5.92 2.51
N ARG A 119 13.36 -4.94 1.62
CA ARG A 119 12.74 -4.94 0.29
C ARG A 119 13.77 -4.56 -0.77
N PRO A 120 13.58 -5.00 -2.02
CA PRO A 120 14.33 -4.41 -3.15
C PRO A 120 14.26 -2.88 -3.13
N GLU A 121 15.38 -2.23 -3.39
CA GLU A 121 15.49 -0.77 -3.38
C GLU A 121 14.67 -0.12 -4.47
N SER A 122 14.51 -0.80 -5.60
CA SER A 122 13.80 -0.30 -6.77
C SER A 122 12.90 -1.35 -7.41
N VAL A 123 11.90 -0.89 -8.14
CA VAL A 123 10.93 -1.74 -8.84
C VAL A 123 10.55 -1.17 -10.19
N ASP A 124 10.22 -2.05 -11.13
CA ASP A 124 9.48 -1.72 -12.34
C ASP A 124 7.99 -1.91 -12.08
N VAL A 125 7.19 -0.91 -12.46
CA VAL A 125 5.74 -0.91 -12.29
C VAL A 125 5.06 -0.76 -13.63
N LYS A 126 4.07 -1.61 -13.89
CA LYS A 126 3.08 -1.47 -14.95
C LYS A 126 1.71 -1.51 -14.34
N ALA A 127 0.85 -0.59 -14.69
CA ALA A 127 -0.50 -0.49 -14.15
C ALA A 127 -1.41 0.27 -15.10
N LEU A 128 -2.67 0.43 -14.69
CA LEU A 128 -3.59 1.39 -15.29
C LEU A 128 -3.77 2.56 -14.32
N ASP A 129 -3.91 3.76 -14.85
CA ASP A 129 -4.18 4.97 -14.07
C ASP A 129 -5.68 5.15 -13.78
N ALA A 130 -6.05 6.27 -13.13
CA ALA A 130 -7.45 6.59 -12.81
C ALA A 130 -8.36 6.79 -14.03
N LYS A 131 -7.79 6.97 -15.22
CA LYS A 131 -8.49 7.04 -16.51
C LYS A 131 -8.51 5.71 -17.26
N PHE A 132 -8.01 4.66 -16.60
CA PHE A 132 -7.85 3.31 -17.18
C PHE A 132 -6.86 3.27 -18.35
N LYS A 133 -5.87 4.17 -18.35
CA LYS A 133 -4.80 4.21 -19.34
C LYS A 133 -3.54 3.51 -18.82
N PRO A 134 -2.81 2.78 -19.68
CA PRO A 134 -1.54 2.16 -19.27
C PRO A 134 -0.51 3.19 -18.81
N ILE A 135 0.14 2.90 -17.69
CA ILE A 135 1.30 3.61 -17.17
C ILE A 135 2.41 2.61 -16.88
N ALA A 136 3.65 3.05 -17.09
CA ALA A 136 4.83 2.26 -16.76
C ALA A 136 5.94 3.19 -16.27
N PHE A 137 6.60 2.80 -15.18
CA PHE A 137 7.73 3.56 -14.62
C PHE A 137 8.62 2.66 -13.79
N ARG A 138 9.85 3.10 -13.57
CA ARG A 138 10.75 2.54 -12.57
C ARG A 138 10.88 3.53 -11.43
N CYS A 139 10.91 3.05 -10.20
CA CYS A 139 11.09 3.92 -9.04
C CYS A 139 11.94 3.28 -7.95
N GLY A 140 12.46 4.13 -7.08
CA GLY A 140 13.28 3.73 -5.93
C GLY A 140 12.97 4.55 -4.68
N GLY A 141 13.66 4.23 -3.60
CA GLY A 141 13.49 4.88 -2.31
C GLY A 141 12.13 4.59 -1.67
N LEU A 142 11.56 5.60 -1.02
CA LEU A 142 10.27 5.45 -0.33
C LEU A 142 9.15 5.03 -1.28
N LEU A 143 9.10 5.58 -2.49
CA LEU A 143 8.06 5.22 -3.47
C LEU A 143 8.10 3.74 -3.83
N ALA A 144 9.29 3.17 -4.07
CA ALA A 144 9.42 1.74 -4.34
C ALA A 144 8.97 0.88 -3.16
N ARG A 145 9.26 1.32 -1.94
CA ARG A 145 8.82 0.66 -0.72
C ARG A 145 7.30 0.71 -0.57
N ALA A 146 6.71 1.88 -0.77
CA ALA A 146 5.26 2.06 -0.73
C ALA A 146 4.55 1.23 -1.80
N VAL A 147 5.02 1.25 -3.05
CA VAL A 147 4.47 0.43 -4.14
C VAL A 147 4.47 -1.05 -3.77
N GLN A 148 5.57 -1.56 -3.22
CA GLN A 148 5.68 -2.98 -2.82
C GLN A 148 4.76 -3.32 -1.64
N HIS A 149 4.67 -2.42 -0.65
CA HIS A 149 3.78 -2.57 0.49
C HIS A 149 2.31 -2.67 0.05
N GLU A 150 1.90 -1.75 -0.83
CA GLU A 150 0.52 -1.72 -1.34
C GLU A 150 0.23 -2.89 -2.28
N ALA A 151 1.16 -3.27 -3.15
CA ALA A 151 1.01 -4.44 -4.01
C ALA A 151 0.87 -5.74 -3.20
N ASP A 152 1.56 -5.85 -2.07
CA ASP A 152 1.39 -6.95 -1.14
C ASP A 152 -0.06 -7.00 -0.62
N HIS A 153 -0.62 -5.87 -0.17
CA HIS A 153 -2.02 -5.79 0.25
C HIS A 153 -2.99 -6.30 -0.81
N LEU A 154 -2.75 -5.94 -2.08
CA LEU A 154 -3.60 -6.39 -3.20
C LEU A 154 -3.58 -7.91 -3.40
N ASN A 155 -2.58 -8.59 -2.88
CA ASN A 155 -2.41 -10.04 -2.93
C ASN A 155 -2.65 -10.74 -1.59
N GLY A 156 -3.17 -10.02 -0.59
CA GLY A 156 -3.45 -10.58 0.74
C GLY A 156 -2.20 -10.80 1.60
N VAL A 157 -1.09 -10.16 1.24
CA VAL A 157 0.18 -10.22 1.97
C VAL A 157 0.30 -8.97 2.84
N LEU A 158 0.71 -9.15 4.08
CA LEU A 158 0.90 -8.07 5.05
C LEU A 158 2.39 -7.87 5.34
N PHE A 159 2.78 -6.67 5.73
CA PHE A 159 4.19 -6.36 5.99
C PHE A 159 4.81 -7.22 7.10
N ILE A 160 4.00 -7.72 8.03
CA ILE A 160 4.44 -8.69 9.05
C ILE A 160 4.91 -10.02 8.43
N ASP A 161 4.45 -10.38 7.24
CA ASP A 161 4.89 -11.59 6.53
C ASP A 161 6.29 -11.41 5.93
N ARG A 162 6.74 -10.17 5.77
CA ARG A 162 8.06 -9.79 5.25
C ARG A 162 9.09 -9.52 6.35
N MET A 163 8.67 -9.45 7.61
CA MET A 163 9.56 -9.23 8.75
C MET A 163 10.53 -10.40 8.96
N GLU A 164 11.75 -10.07 9.36
CA GLU A 164 12.67 -11.05 9.89
C GLU A 164 12.06 -11.73 11.12
N LYS A 165 12.39 -12.99 11.32
CA LYS A 165 11.82 -13.82 12.40
C LYS A 165 11.95 -13.15 13.77
N GLN A 166 13.11 -12.56 14.06
CA GLN A 166 13.36 -11.88 15.33
C GLN A 166 12.44 -10.68 15.54
N THR A 167 12.32 -9.81 14.54
CA THR A 167 11.43 -8.64 14.58
C THR A 167 9.99 -9.06 14.85
N LYS A 168 9.53 -10.11 14.17
CA LYS A 168 8.19 -10.64 14.36
C LYS A 168 7.97 -11.21 15.76
N VAL A 169 8.95 -11.91 16.31
CA VAL A 169 8.90 -12.43 17.69
C VAL A 169 8.79 -11.30 18.70
N GLU A 170 9.55 -10.22 18.53
CA GLU A 170 9.51 -9.03 19.40
C GLU A 170 8.16 -8.32 19.38
N LEU A 171 7.46 -8.34 18.24
CA LEU A 171 6.15 -7.70 18.06
C LEU A 171 4.96 -8.65 18.30
N GLN A 172 5.20 -9.95 18.57
CA GLN A 172 4.15 -10.95 18.59
C GLN A 172 3.03 -10.64 19.59
N ALA A 173 3.36 -10.17 20.79
CA ALA A 173 2.38 -9.81 21.81
C ALA A 173 1.44 -8.70 21.33
N GLU A 174 2.00 -7.64 20.71
CA GLU A 174 1.23 -6.52 20.19
C GLU A 174 0.35 -6.93 18.99
N LEU A 175 0.88 -7.80 18.13
CA LEU A 175 0.13 -8.35 16.99
C LEU A 175 -1.04 -9.22 17.45
N ASP A 176 -0.84 -10.07 18.45
CA ASP A 176 -1.88 -10.93 18.99
C ASP A 176 -2.98 -10.12 19.67
N GLU A 177 -2.60 -9.08 20.43
CA GLU A 177 -3.56 -8.16 21.07
C GLU A 177 -4.41 -7.42 20.03
N LEU A 178 -3.79 -6.86 19.01
CA LEU A 178 -4.50 -6.16 17.92
C LEU A 178 -5.47 -7.10 17.20
N GLN A 179 -5.03 -8.28 16.84
CA GLN A 179 -5.84 -9.28 16.17
C GLN A 179 -7.04 -9.71 17.01
N ALA A 180 -6.82 -9.98 18.29
CA ALA A 180 -7.88 -10.38 19.23
C ALA A 180 -8.92 -9.26 19.41
N LYS A 181 -8.48 -8.00 19.56
CA LYS A 181 -9.34 -6.82 19.66
C LYS A 181 -10.21 -6.67 18.42
N THR A 182 -9.61 -6.77 17.23
CA THR A 182 -10.33 -6.66 15.96
C THR A 182 -11.38 -7.76 15.82
N LYS A 183 -11.04 -9.02 16.13
CA LYS A 183 -11.98 -10.14 16.08
C LYS A 183 -13.13 -9.97 17.05
N ALA A 184 -12.87 -9.44 18.24
CA ALA A 184 -13.93 -9.16 19.23
C ALA A 184 -14.88 -8.05 18.75
N GLU A 185 -14.37 -7.01 18.12
CA GLU A 185 -15.17 -5.92 17.54
C GLU A 185 -16.05 -6.40 16.38
N LEU A 186 -15.54 -7.30 15.53
CA LEU A 186 -16.28 -7.88 14.41
C LEU A 186 -17.45 -8.76 14.86
N LYS A 187 -17.35 -9.41 16.03
CA LYS A 187 -18.44 -10.23 16.59
C LYS A 187 -19.60 -9.40 17.16
N LYS A 188 -19.40 -8.10 17.40
CA LYS A 188 -20.44 -7.20 17.94
C LYS A 188 -21.31 -6.56 16.86
N LYS A 189 -20.93 -6.71 15.59
CA LYS A 189 -21.66 -6.21 14.42
C LYS A 189 -22.51 -7.31 13.80
#